data_d89266916f9a7eec44ab0bd552397798
#
_entry.id   d89266916f9a7eec44ab0bd552397798
#
_cell.length_a   1.000
_cell.length_b   1.000
_cell.length_c   1.000
_cell.angle_alpha   90.00
_cell.angle_beta   90.00
_cell.angle_gamma   90.00
#
_symmetry.space_group_name_H-M   'P 1'
#
loop_
_entity.id
_entity.type
_entity.pdbx_description
1 polymer ?
#
loop_
_entity_poly.entity_id
_entity_poly.type
_entity_poly.pdbx_seq_one_letter_code
_entity_poly.pdbx_strand_id
1 'polypeptide(L)'
;KQDDILVNTELSQTTKGHSIDNMLRDDARNIWTSGNSAIYCIDTSYIVSMFDCSHILGLNEFNIRSKYFDPESGELIFGTTNGIMRANPAAMKAIRQHRPDLYIGKFKINNKTVSASDKNLRYLDRIVLEHSQNTLAFNVSIIDYNNFKKFSYRCEYRLEGLDKEWLTMETSGEIKYHNLPPGAYNLHV
;
A
#
# COMPACT_ATOMS: atom_id res chain seq x y z
N LYS A 1 -24.12 -32.29 -9.29
CA LYS A 1 -22.79 -31.70 -9.00
C LYS A 1 -23.04 -30.22 -8.83
N GLN A 2 -22.91 -29.77 -7.62
CA GLN A 2 -23.01 -28.38 -7.27
C GLN A 2 -21.65 -27.76 -7.70
N ASP A 3 -21.66 -26.88 -8.67
CA ASP A 3 -20.47 -26.16 -9.07
C ASP A 3 -20.13 -25.17 -7.94
N ASP A 4 -19.12 -25.49 -7.16
CA ASP A 4 -18.63 -24.62 -6.10
C ASP A 4 -17.98 -23.40 -6.76
N ILE A 5 -18.67 -22.26 -6.71
CA ILE A 5 -18.11 -20.96 -7.13
C ILE A 5 -17.26 -20.44 -5.98
N LEU A 6 -15.95 -20.48 -6.14
CA LEU A 6 -15.03 -19.82 -5.22
C LEU A 6 -15.03 -18.33 -5.48
N VAL A 7 -15.50 -17.55 -4.51
CA VAL A 7 -15.44 -16.09 -4.55
C VAL A 7 -14.28 -15.62 -3.69
N ASN A 8 -13.26 -15.05 -4.31
CA ASN A 8 -12.19 -14.37 -3.59
C ASN A 8 -12.56 -12.91 -3.36
N THR A 9 -13.07 -12.59 -2.16
CA THR A 9 -13.47 -11.26 -1.78
C THR A 9 -12.28 -10.29 -1.70
N GLU A 10 -11.09 -10.78 -1.34
CA GLU A 10 -9.88 -9.97 -1.28
C GLU A 10 -9.44 -9.50 -2.68
N LEU A 11 -9.50 -10.38 -3.68
CA LEU A 11 -9.24 -9.97 -5.07
C LEU A 11 -10.23 -8.91 -5.51
N SER A 12 -11.52 -9.10 -5.25
CA SER A 12 -12.57 -8.13 -5.60
C SER A 12 -12.35 -6.77 -4.94
N GLN A 13 -11.95 -6.75 -3.68
CA GLN A 13 -11.61 -5.49 -2.97
C GLN A 13 -10.35 -4.84 -3.53
N THR A 14 -9.33 -5.63 -3.85
CA THR A 14 -8.07 -5.12 -4.39
C THR A 14 -8.23 -4.58 -5.81
N THR A 15 -9.03 -5.24 -6.65
CA THR A 15 -9.29 -4.76 -8.01
C THR A 15 -10.27 -3.59 -8.06
N LYS A 16 -10.99 -3.30 -6.98
CA LYS A 16 -12.01 -2.23 -6.91
C LYS A 16 -13.00 -2.26 -8.08
N GLY A 17 -13.36 -3.46 -8.54
CA GLY A 17 -14.26 -3.65 -9.68
C GLY A 17 -13.62 -3.47 -11.06
N HIS A 18 -12.30 -3.40 -11.14
CA HIS A 18 -11.60 -3.42 -12.41
C HIS A 18 -11.75 -4.77 -13.11
N SER A 19 -11.79 -4.77 -14.43
CA SER A 19 -11.82 -5.98 -15.22
C SER A 19 -10.53 -6.78 -15.06
N ILE A 20 -10.66 -8.10 -15.08
CA ILE A 20 -9.52 -9.03 -15.19
C ILE A 20 -9.51 -9.56 -16.62
N ASP A 21 -8.45 -9.20 -17.35
CA ASP A 21 -8.36 -9.49 -18.79
C ASP A 21 -7.60 -10.79 -19.07
N ASN A 22 -6.66 -11.12 -18.21
CA ASN A 22 -5.80 -12.29 -18.36
C ASN A 22 -5.62 -13.02 -17.03
N MET A 23 -5.37 -14.33 -17.12
CA MET A 23 -5.00 -15.14 -15.97
C MET A 23 -4.01 -16.22 -16.44
N LEU A 24 -2.91 -16.40 -15.72
CA LEU A 24 -1.93 -17.44 -15.93
C LEU A 24 -1.29 -17.89 -14.62
N ARG A 25 -0.60 -19.01 -14.63
CA ARG A 25 0.04 -19.59 -13.45
C ARG A 25 1.53 -19.73 -13.69
N ASP A 26 2.33 -19.31 -12.70
CA ASP A 26 3.77 -19.54 -12.70
C ASP A 26 4.15 -20.94 -12.15
N ASP A 27 5.43 -21.28 -12.22
CA ASP A 27 5.95 -22.56 -11.72
C ASP A 27 5.83 -22.70 -10.19
N ALA A 28 5.81 -21.59 -9.47
CA ALA A 28 5.60 -21.55 -8.03
C ALA A 28 4.10 -21.68 -7.63
N ARG A 29 3.24 -21.94 -8.62
CA ARG A 29 1.77 -22.09 -8.48
C ARG A 29 1.03 -20.80 -8.10
N ASN A 30 1.65 -19.65 -8.19
CA ASN A 30 0.92 -18.41 -8.02
C ASN A 30 0.07 -18.14 -9.27
N ILE A 31 -1.08 -17.52 -9.05
CA ILE A 31 -1.95 -17.05 -10.13
C ILE A 31 -1.66 -15.59 -10.39
N TRP A 32 -1.34 -15.26 -11.62
CA TRP A 32 -1.08 -13.91 -12.08
C TRP A 32 -2.22 -13.46 -12.99
N THR A 33 -2.75 -12.28 -12.71
CA THR A 33 -3.83 -11.69 -13.52
C THR A 33 -3.44 -10.29 -13.94
N SER A 34 -3.93 -9.84 -15.07
CA SER A 34 -3.80 -8.46 -15.51
C SER A 34 -5.16 -7.84 -15.74
N GLY A 35 -5.25 -6.55 -15.52
CA GLY A 35 -6.44 -5.78 -15.77
C GLY A 35 -6.20 -4.30 -15.51
N ASN A 36 -6.76 -3.46 -16.33
CA ASN A 36 -6.49 -2.05 -16.38
C ASN A 36 -5.00 -1.74 -16.28
N SER A 37 -4.33 -0.96 -15.89
CA SER A 37 -2.88 -0.75 -15.86
C SER A 37 -2.17 -1.46 -14.69
N ALA A 38 -2.68 -2.61 -14.24
CA ALA A 38 -2.10 -3.35 -13.10
C ALA A 38 -1.97 -4.85 -13.36
N ILE A 39 -0.99 -5.47 -12.72
CA ILE A 39 -0.86 -6.92 -12.59
C ILE A 39 -1.14 -7.29 -11.15
N TYR A 40 -1.87 -8.39 -10.95
CA TYR A 40 -2.17 -8.94 -9.64
C TYR A 40 -1.55 -10.31 -9.50
N CYS A 41 -1.03 -10.62 -8.33
CA CYS A 41 -0.55 -11.95 -7.95
C CYS A 41 -1.39 -12.47 -6.80
N ILE A 42 -1.94 -13.66 -6.97
CA ILE A 42 -2.57 -14.42 -5.90
C ILE A 42 -1.60 -15.53 -5.56
N ASP A 43 -1.02 -15.52 -4.39
CA ASP A 43 -0.09 -16.55 -3.96
C ASP A 43 -0.80 -17.81 -3.47
N THR A 44 -0.04 -18.84 -3.11
CA THR A 44 -0.55 -20.12 -2.63
C THR A 44 -1.24 -20.04 -1.27
N SER A 45 -1.09 -18.93 -0.55
CA SER A 45 -1.82 -18.63 0.69
C SER A 45 -3.05 -17.75 0.44
N TYR A 46 -3.42 -17.55 -0.84
CA TYR A 46 -4.52 -16.71 -1.30
C TYR A 46 -4.36 -15.21 -0.98
N ILE A 47 -3.15 -14.77 -0.64
CA ILE A 47 -2.86 -13.34 -0.46
C ILE A 47 -2.73 -12.67 -1.82
N VAL A 48 -3.47 -11.57 -1.99
CA VAL A 48 -3.47 -10.80 -3.23
C VAL A 48 -2.46 -9.66 -3.16
N SER A 49 -1.64 -9.57 -4.20
CA SER A 49 -0.68 -8.48 -4.38
C SER A 49 -0.99 -7.72 -5.66
N MET A 50 -1.02 -6.40 -5.62
CA MET A 50 -1.19 -5.55 -6.79
C MET A 50 0.14 -4.89 -7.16
N PHE A 51 0.43 -4.87 -8.45
CA PHE A 51 1.58 -4.19 -9.06
C PHE A 51 1.05 -3.20 -10.08
N ASP A 52 1.12 -1.91 -9.75
CA ASP A 52 0.71 -0.84 -10.65
C ASP A 52 1.73 -0.69 -11.78
N CYS A 53 1.27 -0.85 -13.00
CA CYS A 53 2.05 -0.71 -14.22
C CYS A 53 1.76 0.60 -14.97
N SER A 54 0.93 1.48 -14.43
CA SER A 54 0.52 2.73 -15.08
C SER A 54 1.68 3.67 -15.39
N HIS A 55 2.80 3.51 -14.69
CA HIS A 55 4.02 4.29 -14.89
C HIS A 55 4.91 3.77 -16.03
N ILE A 56 4.62 2.59 -16.56
CA ILE A 56 5.35 2.04 -17.71
C ILE A 56 4.91 2.82 -18.94
N LEU A 57 5.85 3.43 -19.63
CA LEU A 57 5.57 4.25 -20.81
C LEU A 57 4.74 3.48 -21.85
N GLY A 58 3.59 4.05 -22.18
CA GLY A 58 2.69 3.51 -23.19
C GLY A 58 1.84 2.32 -22.75
N LEU A 59 1.92 1.88 -21.50
CA LEU A 59 1.02 0.85 -20.99
C LEU A 59 -0.27 1.49 -20.47
N ASN A 60 -1.30 1.48 -21.30
CA ASN A 60 -2.63 1.95 -20.91
C ASN A 60 -3.56 0.79 -20.55
N GLU A 61 -3.48 -0.30 -21.34
CA GLU A 61 -4.36 -1.45 -21.20
C GLU A 61 -3.66 -2.75 -21.62
N PHE A 62 -4.08 -3.85 -21.00
CA PHE A 62 -3.70 -5.20 -21.40
C PHE A 62 -4.69 -5.73 -22.44
N ASN A 63 -4.16 -6.41 -23.45
CA ASN A 63 -5.00 -7.08 -24.44
C ASN A 63 -5.61 -8.35 -23.83
N ILE A 64 -6.91 -8.51 -23.97
CA ILE A 64 -7.64 -9.68 -23.49
C ILE A 64 -7.09 -10.95 -24.16
N ARG A 65 -6.87 -12.00 -23.35
CA ARG A 65 -6.35 -13.31 -23.77
C ARG A 65 -4.93 -13.29 -24.38
N SER A 66 -4.23 -12.18 -24.26
CA SER A 66 -2.86 -12.03 -24.76
C SER A 66 -1.86 -12.21 -23.62
N LYS A 67 -1.51 -13.46 -23.33
CA LYS A 67 -0.66 -13.84 -22.22
C LYS A 67 0.11 -15.12 -22.52
N TYR A 68 1.31 -15.22 -21.96
CA TYR A 68 2.13 -16.42 -21.99
C TYR A 68 3.02 -16.47 -20.75
N PHE A 69 3.22 -17.66 -20.19
CA PHE A 69 4.27 -17.91 -19.20
C PHE A 69 5.39 -18.66 -19.92
N ASP A 70 6.57 -18.08 -19.91
CA ASP A 70 7.75 -18.69 -20.51
C ASP A 70 8.46 -19.58 -19.49
N PRO A 71 8.39 -20.90 -19.59
CA PRO A 71 9.00 -21.81 -18.62
C PRO A 71 10.53 -21.80 -18.69
N GLU A 72 11.15 -21.35 -19.79
CA GLU A 72 12.60 -21.30 -19.91
C GLU A 72 13.19 -20.12 -19.15
N SER A 73 12.57 -18.94 -19.29
CA SER A 73 13.01 -17.71 -18.59
C SER A 73 12.31 -17.49 -17.25
N GLY A 74 11.18 -18.18 -17.00
CA GLY A 74 10.32 -17.97 -15.84
C GLY A 74 9.57 -16.63 -15.89
N GLU A 75 9.46 -16.01 -17.05
CA GLU A 75 8.82 -14.71 -17.20
C GLU A 75 7.35 -14.79 -17.60
N LEU A 76 6.61 -13.81 -17.13
CA LEU A 76 5.25 -13.53 -17.56
C LEU A 76 5.29 -12.62 -18.77
N ILE A 77 4.55 -12.95 -19.81
CA ILE A 77 4.45 -12.16 -21.03
C ILE A 77 3.01 -11.78 -21.27
N PHE A 78 2.75 -10.48 -21.39
CA PHE A 78 1.42 -9.95 -21.67
C PHE A 78 1.45 -9.07 -22.92
N GLY A 79 0.45 -9.24 -23.76
CA GLY A 79 0.18 -8.28 -24.83
C GLY A 79 -0.48 -7.03 -24.26
N THR A 80 -0.09 -5.88 -24.77
CA THR A 80 -0.64 -4.57 -24.40
C THR A 80 -1.03 -3.80 -25.65
N THR A 81 -1.72 -2.69 -25.50
CA THR A 81 -2.10 -1.81 -26.62
C THR A 81 -0.89 -1.29 -27.39
N ASN A 82 0.28 -1.19 -26.77
CA ASN A 82 1.48 -0.61 -27.38
C ASN A 82 2.65 -1.60 -27.54
N GLY A 83 2.37 -2.90 -27.41
CA GLY A 83 3.41 -3.92 -27.59
C GLY A 83 3.32 -5.08 -26.63
N ILE A 84 4.46 -5.57 -26.20
CA ILE A 84 4.59 -6.73 -25.30
C ILE A 84 5.27 -6.29 -24.02
N MET A 85 4.66 -6.62 -22.89
CA MET A 85 5.24 -6.47 -21.56
C MET A 85 5.81 -7.81 -21.11
N ARG A 86 7.06 -7.80 -20.65
CA ARG A 86 7.71 -8.93 -19.97
C ARG A 86 7.90 -8.59 -18.51
N ALA A 87 7.58 -9.50 -17.63
CA ALA A 87 7.66 -9.30 -16.19
C ALA A 87 8.27 -10.54 -15.50
N ASN A 88 9.27 -10.32 -14.67
CA ASN A 88 9.85 -11.37 -13.87
C ASN A 88 9.11 -11.48 -12.53
N PRO A 89 8.43 -12.61 -12.22
CA PRO A 89 7.68 -12.81 -10.99
C PRO A 89 8.50 -12.60 -9.71
N ALA A 90 9.74 -13.08 -9.69
CA ALA A 90 10.61 -12.96 -8.52
C ALA A 90 11.01 -11.49 -8.28
N ALA A 91 11.37 -10.76 -9.34
CA ALA A 91 11.68 -9.34 -9.26
C ALA A 91 10.46 -8.51 -8.80
N MET A 92 9.28 -8.82 -9.32
CA MET A 92 8.04 -8.15 -8.90
C MET A 92 7.75 -8.37 -7.41
N LYS A 93 7.89 -9.60 -6.93
CA LYS A 93 7.71 -9.91 -5.50
C LYS A 93 8.75 -9.24 -4.62
N ALA A 94 10.00 -9.11 -5.10
CA ALA A 94 11.06 -8.41 -4.37
C ALA A 94 10.74 -6.91 -4.20
N ILE A 95 10.16 -6.26 -5.22
CA ILE A 95 9.70 -4.87 -5.14
C ILE A 95 8.65 -4.69 -4.03
N ARG A 96 7.73 -5.64 -3.88
CA ARG A 96 6.70 -5.59 -2.83
C ARG A 96 7.28 -5.70 -1.41
N GLN A 97 8.43 -6.35 -1.23
CA GLN A 97 9.07 -6.46 0.09
C GLN A 97 9.72 -5.14 0.54
N HIS A 98 9.87 -4.17 -0.37
CA HIS A 98 10.33 -2.85 -0.01
C HIS A 98 9.26 -2.15 0.84
N ARG A 99 9.63 -1.90 2.11
CA ARG A 99 8.81 -1.08 3.00
C ARG A 99 9.29 0.35 2.89
N PRO A 100 8.42 1.27 2.46
CA PRO A 100 8.80 2.67 2.41
C PRO A 100 9.06 3.19 3.83
N ASP A 101 9.92 4.19 3.92
CA ASP A 101 10.15 4.88 5.19
C ASP A 101 8.95 5.76 5.54
N LEU A 102 8.45 5.58 6.75
CA LEU A 102 7.42 6.43 7.31
C LEU A 102 8.08 7.58 8.07
N TYR A 103 7.62 8.78 7.78
CA TYR A 103 8.16 10.01 8.36
C TYR A 103 7.05 10.82 9.05
N ILE A 104 7.22 11.11 10.32
CA ILE A 104 6.38 12.07 11.05
C ILE A 104 7.04 13.45 10.91
N GLY A 105 6.49 14.28 10.01
CA GLY A 105 7.08 15.56 9.64
C GLY A 105 6.78 16.68 10.64
N LYS A 106 5.52 17.04 10.75
CA LYS A 106 5.08 18.15 11.61
C LYS A 106 4.23 17.62 12.74
N PHE A 107 4.50 18.14 13.92
CA PHE A 107 3.70 17.90 15.11
C PHE A 107 3.09 19.23 15.58
N LYS A 108 1.82 19.24 15.91
CA LYS A 108 1.12 20.41 16.42
C LYS A 108 0.50 20.10 17.79
N ILE A 109 0.62 21.03 18.70
CA ILE A 109 -0.06 21.03 19.99
C ILE A 109 -0.99 22.23 20.02
N ASN A 110 -2.29 22.01 20.25
CA ASN A 110 -3.31 23.06 20.25
C ASN A 110 -3.24 23.92 18.98
N ASN A 111 -3.10 23.27 17.80
CA ASN A 111 -2.94 23.90 16.48
C ASN A 111 -1.65 24.75 16.27
N LYS A 112 -0.76 24.80 17.24
CA LYS A 112 0.54 25.45 17.10
C LYS A 112 1.59 24.43 16.70
N THR A 113 2.31 24.68 15.61
CA THR A 113 3.39 23.80 15.19
C THR A 113 4.53 23.84 16.20
N VAL A 114 4.94 22.67 16.66
CA VAL A 114 6.17 22.54 17.48
C VAL A 114 7.34 22.59 16.51
N SER A 115 8.21 23.57 16.70
CA SER A 115 9.37 23.76 15.82
C SER A 115 10.35 22.60 15.96
N ALA A 116 10.89 22.15 14.84
CA ALA A 116 11.90 21.10 14.80
C ALA A 116 13.21 21.49 15.54
N SER A 117 13.42 22.79 15.76
CA SER A 117 14.54 23.32 16.55
C SER A 117 14.43 23.00 18.04
N ASP A 118 13.21 22.83 18.56
CA ASP A 118 13.01 22.61 19.99
C ASP A 118 13.09 21.13 20.37
N LYS A 119 12.75 20.24 19.47
CA LYS A 119 12.87 18.77 19.68
C LYS A 119 12.90 18.08 18.33
N ASN A 120 13.97 17.39 18.04
CA ASN A 120 14.06 16.55 16.84
C ASN A 120 13.10 15.37 16.96
N LEU A 121 11.88 15.52 16.44
CA LEU A 121 10.78 14.53 16.54
C LEU A 121 11.19 13.13 16.07
N ARG A 122 12.20 13.04 15.21
CA ARG A 122 12.72 11.78 14.68
C ARG A 122 13.38 10.92 15.75
N TYR A 123 13.79 11.51 16.88
CA TYR A 123 14.52 10.84 17.97
C TYR A 123 13.77 10.96 19.30
N LEU A 124 12.52 11.41 19.30
CA LEU A 124 11.74 11.53 20.53
C LEU A 124 10.90 10.27 20.73
N ASP A 125 11.33 9.45 21.67
CA ASP A 125 10.55 8.27 22.09
C ASP A 125 9.35 8.67 22.97
N ARG A 126 9.38 9.86 23.58
CA ARG A 126 8.34 10.29 24.50
C ARG A 126 8.16 11.80 24.48
N ILE A 127 6.90 12.23 24.47
CA ILE A 127 6.49 13.64 24.62
C ILE A 127 5.65 13.76 25.90
N VAL A 128 6.02 14.68 26.77
CA VAL A 128 5.23 15.01 27.97
C VAL A 128 4.49 16.31 27.70
N LEU A 129 3.18 16.29 27.91
CA LEU A 129 2.28 17.39 27.65
C LEU A 129 1.63 17.87 28.96
N GLU A 130 1.35 19.16 29.01
CA GLU A 130 0.57 19.74 30.09
C GLU A 130 -0.93 19.44 29.89
N HIS A 131 -1.70 19.53 30.96
CA HIS A 131 -3.14 19.28 30.94
C HIS A 131 -3.90 20.13 29.91
N SER A 132 -3.45 21.35 29.67
CA SER A 132 -4.03 22.26 28.63
C SER A 132 -3.66 21.91 27.19
N GLN A 133 -2.69 21.01 26.99
CA GLN A 133 -2.14 20.62 25.69
C GLN A 133 -2.78 19.30 25.21
N ASN A 134 -4.08 19.32 25.03
CA ASN A 134 -4.89 18.12 24.79
C ASN A 134 -5.37 17.93 23.33
N THR A 135 -4.98 18.84 22.45
CA THR A 135 -5.27 18.71 21.00
C THR A 135 -3.98 18.51 20.25
N LEU A 136 -3.84 17.35 19.62
CA LEU A 136 -2.62 16.92 18.93
C LEU A 136 -2.87 16.69 17.45
N ALA A 137 -1.91 17.06 16.62
CA ALA A 137 -1.93 16.69 15.21
C ALA A 137 -0.53 16.26 14.75
N PHE A 138 -0.47 15.14 14.05
CA PHE A 138 0.73 14.57 13.49
C PHE A 138 0.60 14.55 11.96
N ASN A 139 1.54 15.15 11.26
CA ASN A 139 1.61 15.04 9.82
C ASN A 139 2.49 13.85 9.46
N VAL A 140 1.88 12.84 8.83
CA VAL A 140 2.55 11.61 8.42
C VAL A 140 2.77 11.65 6.93
N SER A 141 3.97 11.30 6.51
CA SER A 141 4.37 11.20 5.10
C SER A 141 5.12 9.91 4.86
N ILE A 142 4.87 9.29 3.73
CA ILE A 142 5.59 8.11 3.27
C ILE A 142 6.61 8.57 2.25
N ILE A 143 7.87 8.19 2.47
CA ILE A 143 8.98 8.48 1.56
C ILE A 143 9.37 7.17 0.90
N ASP A 144 9.15 7.08 -0.40
CA ASP A 144 9.58 5.97 -1.22
C ASP A 144 10.38 6.47 -2.42
N TYR A 145 11.70 6.32 -2.33
CA TYR A 145 12.62 6.73 -3.39
C TYR A 145 12.64 5.77 -4.59
N ASN A 146 12.16 4.55 -4.42
CA ASN A 146 12.11 3.56 -5.48
C ASN A 146 10.85 3.66 -6.34
N ASN A 147 9.91 4.47 -5.91
CA ASN A 147 8.60 4.58 -6.51
C ASN A 147 8.28 6.01 -6.90
N PHE A 148 8.69 6.39 -8.10
CA PHE A 148 8.51 7.74 -8.63
C PHE A 148 7.06 8.15 -8.91
N LYS A 149 6.11 7.22 -8.84
CA LYS A 149 4.68 7.52 -8.96
C LYS A 149 3.94 6.94 -7.78
N LYS A 150 3.17 7.79 -7.15
CA LYS A 150 2.29 7.55 -6.01
C LYS A 150 1.57 6.20 -6.08
N PHE A 151 2.19 5.15 -5.57
CA PHE A 151 1.39 4.05 -5.09
C PHE A 151 0.50 4.60 -3.98
N SER A 152 -0.77 4.27 -4.03
CA SER A 152 -1.66 4.53 -2.91
C SER A 152 -1.27 3.58 -1.78
N TYR A 153 -0.24 3.93 -1.02
CA TYR A 153 0.01 3.22 0.22
C TYR A 153 -1.21 3.41 1.12
N ARG A 154 -1.71 2.34 1.65
CA ARG A 154 -2.68 2.38 2.72
C ARG A 154 -1.91 2.48 4.01
N CYS A 155 -2.07 3.57 4.72
CA CYS A 155 -1.49 3.78 6.02
C CYS A 155 -2.56 3.54 7.08
N GLU A 156 -2.24 2.78 8.09
CA GLU A 156 -3.11 2.53 9.23
C GLU A 156 -2.45 3.09 10.48
N TYR A 157 -3.25 3.64 11.37
CA TYR A 157 -2.76 4.18 12.62
C TYR A 157 -3.72 3.86 13.76
N ARG A 158 -3.18 3.84 14.97
CA ARG A 158 -3.93 3.64 16.19
C ARG A 158 -3.24 4.33 17.36
N LEU A 159 -3.98 5.11 18.12
CA LEU A 159 -3.53 5.65 19.41
C LEU A 159 -3.93 4.66 20.50
N GLU A 160 -3.00 3.82 20.91
CA GLU A 160 -3.21 2.89 22.01
C GLU A 160 -3.49 3.66 23.31
N GLY A 161 -4.51 3.22 24.04
CA GLY A 161 -5.06 3.93 25.19
C GLY A 161 -6.31 4.75 24.86
N LEU A 162 -6.62 4.99 23.57
CA LEU A 162 -7.83 5.67 23.11
C LEU A 162 -8.59 4.87 22.06
N ASP A 163 -7.92 4.51 20.96
CA ASP A 163 -8.56 3.86 19.82
C ASP A 163 -8.70 2.36 20.08
N LYS A 164 -9.89 1.81 19.79
CA LYS A 164 -10.16 0.37 19.90
C LYS A 164 -9.70 -0.39 18.66
N GLU A 165 -9.76 0.26 17.49
CA GLU A 165 -9.48 -0.32 16.18
C GLU A 165 -8.43 0.49 15.43
N TRP A 166 -7.82 -0.11 14.41
CA TRP A 166 -6.95 0.58 13.48
C TRP A 166 -7.78 1.48 12.57
N LEU A 167 -7.36 2.72 12.43
CA LEU A 167 -7.95 3.72 11.56
C LEU A 167 -7.10 3.82 10.29
N THR A 168 -7.76 4.05 9.16
CA THR A 168 -7.08 4.16 7.85
C THR A 168 -6.93 5.62 7.46
N MET A 169 -5.77 5.96 6.91
CA MET A 169 -5.54 7.26 6.27
C MET A 169 -5.01 7.06 4.84
N GLU A 170 -5.18 8.08 4.00
CA GLU A 170 -4.54 8.12 2.70
C GLU A 170 -3.03 8.27 2.81
N THR A 171 -2.31 8.08 1.71
CA THR A 171 -0.84 8.01 1.60
C THR A 171 -0.06 9.11 2.33
N SER A 172 -0.66 10.27 2.51
CA SER A 172 -0.14 11.35 3.34
C SER A 172 -1.31 12.08 3.97
N GLY A 173 -1.23 12.34 5.25
CA GLY A 173 -2.34 12.97 5.95
C GLY A 173 -1.95 13.52 7.30
N GLU A 174 -2.90 14.19 7.91
CA GLU A 174 -2.78 14.71 9.26
C GLU A 174 -3.68 13.89 10.21
N ILE A 175 -3.04 13.16 11.13
CA ILE A 175 -3.72 12.45 12.21
C ILE A 175 -4.04 13.46 13.29
N LYS A 176 -5.31 13.59 13.68
CA LYS A 176 -5.76 14.56 14.68
C LYS A 176 -6.50 13.91 15.81
N TYR A 177 -6.13 14.31 17.02
CA TYR A 177 -6.84 13.97 18.25
C TYR A 177 -7.22 15.23 19.00
N HIS A 178 -8.49 15.36 19.35
CA HIS A 178 -9.02 16.51 20.08
C HIS A 178 -9.44 16.10 21.49
N ASN A 179 -9.19 16.97 22.43
CA ASN A 179 -9.62 16.80 23.83
C ASN A 179 -9.18 15.46 24.44
N LEU A 180 -7.91 15.09 24.21
CA LEU A 180 -7.36 13.88 24.81
C LEU A 180 -7.45 13.95 26.34
N PRO A 181 -8.06 12.95 26.98
CA PRO A 181 -8.02 12.84 28.44
C PRO A 181 -6.59 12.72 28.98
N PRO A 182 -6.33 13.10 30.23
CA PRO A 182 -5.05 12.80 30.85
C PRO A 182 -4.77 11.28 30.85
N GLY A 183 -3.59 10.88 30.39
CA GLY A 183 -3.22 9.48 30.27
C GLY A 183 -1.89 9.28 29.58
N ALA A 184 -1.50 8.02 29.43
CA ALA A 184 -0.36 7.60 28.64
C ALA A 184 -0.89 6.95 27.36
N TYR A 185 -0.32 7.34 26.24
CA TYR A 185 -0.74 6.91 24.90
C TYR A 185 0.46 6.51 24.07
N ASN A 186 0.30 5.49 23.21
CA ASN A 186 1.29 5.12 22.20
C ASN A 186 0.67 5.27 20.81
N LEU A 187 1.27 6.09 19.96
CA LEU A 187 0.86 6.21 18.56
C LEU A 187 1.59 5.16 17.73
N HIS A 188 0.81 4.27 17.15
CA HIS A 188 1.26 3.30 16.14
C HIS A 188 0.84 3.76 14.76
N VAL A 189 1.73 3.67 13.79
CA VAL A 189 1.48 4.03 12.40
C VAL A 189 2.08 2.97 11.49
#